data_d91de6c540572da4b8a4eb4cf160e5a8
#
_entry.id   d91de6c540572da4b8a4eb4cf160e5a8
#
_cell.length_a   1.000
_cell.length_b   1.000
_cell.length_c   1.000
_cell.angle_alpha   90.00
_cell.angle_beta   90.00
_cell.angle_gamma   90.00
#
_symmetry.space_group_name_H-M   'P 1'
#
loop_
_entity.id
_entity.type
_entity.pdbx_description
1 polymer ?
#
loop_
_entity_poly.entity_id
_entity_poly.type
_entity_poly.pdbx_seq_one_letter_code
_entity_poly.pdbx_strand_id
1 'polypeptide(L)'
;MGACSGLEMACWDIIGKAAGKPVYELIGGKVHDKLRCYTYLYPTNSKGEHDYDCPDLAVECALKNMEQGFTALKFDPAGPYSAYSGHQISLKTLARSEDFCRKIRAAVGNNCDLLFGTHGQMTPASAIRLAQRLEPYDPLWFEEPVPPGQAEAMAQVAAKTSIPIATG
;
A
#
# COMPACT_ATOMS: atom_id res chain seq x y z
N MET A 1 16.99 12.72 3.53
CA MET A 1 15.72 13.30 4.02
C MET A 1 15.31 12.71 5.36
N GLY A 2 15.27 11.38 5.56
CA GLY A 2 14.77 10.75 6.80
C GLY A 2 15.43 11.24 8.11
N ALA A 3 16.73 11.49 8.11
CA ALA A 3 17.40 12.04 9.30
C ALA A 3 16.91 13.46 9.67
N CYS A 4 16.67 14.31 8.66
CA CYS A 4 16.10 15.65 8.87
C CYS A 4 14.68 15.58 9.43
N SER A 5 13.84 14.72 8.87
CA SER A 5 12.46 14.50 9.35
C SER A 5 12.46 13.99 10.79
N GLY A 6 13.36 13.06 11.14
CA GLY A 6 13.47 12.57 12.52
C GLY A 6 13.85 13.65 13.52
N LEU A 7 14.79 14.53 13.16
CA LEU A 7 15.16 15.67 14.01
C LEU A 7 14.03 16.70 14.14
N GLU A 8 13.34 16.99 13.04
CA GLU A 8 12.19 17.90 13.05
C GLU A 8 11.06 17.37 13.96
N MET A 9 10.71 16.09 13.85
CA MET A 9 9.73 15.46 14.71
C MET A 9 10.11 15.55 16.20
N ALA A 10 11.38 15.35 16.53
CA ALA A 10 11.89 15.52 17.90
C ALA A 10 11.76 16.96 18.39
N CYS A 11 12.05 17.95 17.55
CA CYS A 11 11.86 19.37 17.88
C CYS A 11 10.39 19.70 18.15
N TRP A 12 9.47 19.22 17.32
CA TRP A 12 8.04 19.40 17.55
C TRP A 12 7.54 18.74 18.85
N ASP A 13 8.07 17.56 19.19
CA ASP A 13 7.74 16.89 20.45
C ASP A 13 8.23 17.71 21.67
N ILE A 14 9.45 18.26 21.59
CA ILE A 14 10.01 19.13 22.65
C ILE A 14 9.15 20.39 22.83
N ILE A 15 8.78 21.05 21.72
CA ILE A 15 7.95 22.26 21.77
C ILE A 15 6.56 21.93 22.35
N GLY A 16 5.98 20.82 21.94
CA GLY A 16 4.68 20.34 22.47
C GLY A 16 4.73 20.10 23.97
N LYS A 17 5.74 19.40 24.43
CA LYS A 17 5.96 19.13 25.88
C LYS A 17 6.20 20.42 26.67
N ALA A 18 6.99 21.36 26.14
CA ALA A 18 7.24 22.65 26.78
C ALA A 18 5.97 23.51 26.87
N ALA A 19 5.09 23.43 25.86
CA ALA A 19 3.82 24.15 25.83
C ALA A 19 2.66 23.43 26.55
N GLY A 20 2.84 22.19 26.99
CA GLY A 20 1.79 21.36 27.57
C GLY A 20 0.69 21.01 26.57
N LYS A 21 1.02 20.94 25.26
CA LYS A 21 0.09 20.71 24.17
C LYS A 21 0.53 19.56 23.26
N PRO A 22 -0.41 18.77 22.72
CA PRO A 22 -0.06 17.83 21.66
C PRO A 22 0.33 18.58 20.38
N VAL A 23 1.19 17.98 19.58
CA VAL A 23 1.76 18.62 18.37
C VAL A 23 0.66 19.12 17.42
N TYR A 24 -0.42 18.37 17.24
CA TYR A 24 -1.50 18.77 16.33
C TYR A 24 -2.14 20.13 16.72
N GLU A 25 -2.15 20.48 18.00
CA GLU A 25 -2.65 21.82 18.44
C GLU A 25 -1.70 22.96 18.05
N LEU A 26 -0.41 22.65 17.90
CA LEU A 26 0.60 23.63 17.49
C LEU A 26 0.61 23.89 15.98
N ILE A 27 0.20 22.90 15.20
CA ILE A 27 0.25 22.94 13.73
C ILE A 27 -1.11 23.14 13.04
N GLY A 28 -2.12 23.65 13.77
CA GLY A 28 -3.40 24.03 13.17
C GLY A 28 -4.64 23.54 13.92
N GLY A 29 -4.45 22.69 14.92
CA GLY A 29 -5.55 22.19 15.74
C GLY A 29 -6.15 20.86 15.27
N LYS A 30 -7.12 20.40 16.03
CA LYS A 30 -7.77 19.12 15.78
C LYS A 30 -8.83 19.25 14.68
N VAL A 31 -8.66 18.50 13.60
CA VAL A 31 -9.60 18.48 12.47
C VAL A 31 -10.59 17.29 12.59
N HIS A 32 -10.13 16.14 13.05
CA HIS A 32 -10.94 14.92 13.18
C HIS A 32 -10.83 14.32 14.58
N ASP A 33 -11.92 13.76 15.09
CA ASP A 33 -11.94 13.00 16.34
C ASP A 33 -11.43 11.56 16.15
N LYS A 34 -11.64 11.02 14.97
CA LYS A 34 -11.22 9.67 14.57
C LYS A 34 -10.69 9.68 13.14
N LEU A 35 -9.66 8.91 12.90
CA LEU A 35 -9.09 8.68 11.58
C LEU A 35 -9.39 7.23 11.15
N ARG A 36 -9.78 7.06 9.88
CA ARG A 36 -9.86 5.73 9.29
C ARG A 36 -8.46 5.15 9.18
N CYS A 37 -8.29 3.93 9.64
CA CYS A 37 -7.02 3.21 9.55
C CYS A 37 -7.14 2.06 8.53
N TYR A 38 -6.02 1.73 7.92
CA TYR A 38 -5.84 0.48 7.21
C TYR A 38 -4.80 -0.39 7.93
N THR A 39 -4.77 -1.67 7.62
CA THR A 39 -3.72 -2.58 8.09
C THR A 39 -3.07 -3.28 6.90
N TYR A 40 -1.80 -3.71 7.09
CA TYR A 40 -1.10 -4.48 6.08
C TYR A 40 -1.44 -5.97 6.21
N LEU A 41 -1.60 -6.66 5.07
CA LEU A 41 -1.79 -8.11 5.05
C LEU A 41 -0.45 -8.82 5.21
N TYR A 42 -0.35 -9.63 6.26
CA TYR A 42 0.78 -10.52 6.51
C TYR A 42 0.26 -11.96 6.53
N PRO A 43 0.01 -12.57 5.35
CA PRO A 43 -0.43 -13.96 5.31
C PRO A 43 0.63 -14.84 5.94
N THR A 44 0.26 -15.61 6.95
CA THR A 44 1.20 -16.37 7.76
C THR A 44 0.79 -17.85 7.74
N ASN A 45 1.70 -18.72 7.34
CA ASN A 45 1.48 -20.16 7.31
C ASN A 45 1.48 -20.80 8.71
N SER A 46 1.21 -22.08 8.79
CA SER A 46 1.16 -22.84 10.05
C SER A 46 2.51 -22.90 10.81
N LYS A 47 3.62 -22.54 10.16
CA LYS A 47 4.94 -22.45 10.77
C LYS A 47 5.28 -21.05 11.30
N GLY A 48 4.38 -20.08 11.13
CA GLY A 48 4.61 -18.69 11.50
C GLY A 48 5.44 -17.90 10.49
N GLU A 49 5.64 -18.42 9.26
CA GLU A 49 6.37 -17.74 8.20
C GLU A 49 5.39 -17.00 7.29
N HIS A 50 5.78 -15.82 6.79
CA HIS A 50 4.97 -15.09 5.82
C HIS A 50 5.00 -15.81 4.47
N ASP A 51 3.82 -16.06 3.93
CA ASP A 51 3.64 -16.71 2.63
C ASP A 51 2.78 -15.84 1.71
N TYR A 52 3.46 -14.96 0.97
CA TYR A 52 2.82 -14.04 0.02
C TYR A 52 2.44 -14.71 -1.30
N ASP A 53 2.81 -15.97 -1.50
CA ASP A 53 2.47 -16.73 -2.71
C ASP A 53 1.20 -17.57 -2.52
N CYS A 54 0.64 -17.62 -1.31
CA CYS A 54 -0.58 -18.34 -0.99
C CYS A 54 -1.80 -17.40 -0.89
N PRO A 55 -2.63 -17.28 -1.95
CA PRO A 55 -3.81 -16.40 -1.92
C PRO A 55 -4.84 -16.78 -0.85
N ASP A 56 -4.96 -18.06 -0.50
CA ASP A 56 -5.95 -18.53 0.46
C ASP A 56 -5.59 -18.06 1.89
N LEU A 57 -4.31 -18.09 2.26
CA LEU A 57 -3.84 -17.49 3.51
C LEU A 57 -4.05 -15.96 3.55
N ALA A 58 -3.91 -15.29 2.40
CA ALA A 58 -4.19 -13.86 2.31
C ALA A 58 -5.69 -13.56 2.52
N VAL A 59 -6.56 -14.40 1.99
CA VAL A 59 -8.02 -14.30 2.22
C VAL A 59 -8.35 -14.50 3.70
N GLU A 60 -7.80 -15.52 4.36
CA GLU A 60 -8.00 -15.75 5.79
C GLU A 60 -7.53 -14.54 6.62
N CYS A 61 -6.35 -14.00 6.30
CA CYS A 61 -5.80 -12.81 6.95
C CYS A 61 -6.71 -11.58 6.73
N ALA A 62 -7.22 -11.40 5.51
CA ALA A 62 -8.11 -10.29 5.17
C ALA A 62 -9.41 -10.35 5.98
N LEU A 63 -10.07 -11.50 6.02
CA LEU A 63 -11.32 -11.69 6.77
C LEU A 63 -11.11 -11.46 8.27
N LYS A 64 -10.02 -11.99 8.84
CA LYS A 64 -9.66 -11.77 10.25
C LYS A 64 -9.45 -10.29 10.58
N ASN A 65 -8.79 -9.53 9.68
CA ASN A 65 -8.62 -8.09 9.87
C ASN A 65 -9.95 -7.33 9.78
N MET A 66 -10.86 -7.75 8.90
CA MET A 66 -12.21 -7.16 8.83
C MET A 66 -13.01 -7.43 10.11
N GLU A 67 -12.90 -8.63 10.71
CA GLU A 67 -13.52 -8.94 12.01
C GLU A 67 -13.00 -8.03 13.13
N GLN A 68 -11.76 -7.54 13.02
CA GLN A 68 -11.19 -6.55 13.95
C GLN A 68 -11.66 -5.11 13.68
N GLY A 69 -12.47 -4.90 12.65
CA GLY A 69 -13.05 -3.60 12.29
C GLY A 69 -12.28 -2.82 11.23
N PHE A 70 -11.25 -3.39 10.61
CA PHE A 70 -10.59 -2.72 9.48
C PHE A 70 -11.47 -2.75 8.23
N THR A 71 -11.56 -1.62 7.55
CA THR A 71 -12.30 -1.44 6.31
C THR A 71 -11.40 -1.17 5.11
N ALA A 72 -10.09 -1.28 5.31
CA ALA A 72 -9.08 -1.07 4.28
C ALA A 72 -7.85 -1.95 4.56
N LEU A 73 -7.35 -2.62 3.54
CA LEU A 73 -6.26 -3.60 3.62
C LEU A 73 -5.18 -3.27 2.60
N LYS A 74 -3.94 -3.16 3.06
CA LYS A 74 -2.78 -2.89 2.20
C LYS A 74 -1.96 -4.16 1.98
N PHE A 75 -1.45 -4.35 0.78
CA PHE A 75 -0.54 -5.44 0.44
C PHE A 75 0.24 -5.13 -0.84
N ASP A 76 1.30 -5.87 -1.09
CA ASP A 76 2.03 -5.80 -2.35
C ASP A 76 1.44 -6.82 -3.34
N PRO A 77 0.76 -6.37 -4.41
CA PRO A 77 0.17 -7.26 -5.38
C PRO A 77 1.22 -7.98 -6.26
N ALA A 78 2.42 -7.42 -6.38
CA ALA A 78 3.51 -8.02 -7.15
C ALA A 78 4.28 -9.11 -6.38
N GLY A 79 4.00 -9.28 -5.09
CA GLY A 79 4.64 -10.21 -4.18
C GLY A 79 5.52 -9.53 -3.14
N PRO A 80 6.38 -10.27 -2.44
CA PRO A 80 7.20 -9.70 -1.40
C PRO A 80 8.09 -8.58 -1.94
N TYR A 81 8.38 -7.61 -1.07
CA TYR A 81 9.25 -6.50 -1.41
C TYR A 81 10.54 -6.97 -2.07
N SER A 82 10.88 -6.34 -3.17
CA SER A 82 12.14 -6.53 -3.88
C SER A 82 12.78 -5.19 -4.24
N ALA A 83 14.09 -5.21 -4.49
CA ALA A 83 14.76 -4.05 -5.04
C ALA A 83 14.22 -3.72 -6.44
N TYR A 84 14.44 -2.48 -6.89
CA TYR A 84 14.08 -2.06 -8.25
C TYR A 84 14.63 -3.04 -9.28
N SER A 85 13.78 -3.43 -10.21
CA SER A 85 14.14 -4.27 -11.36
C SER A 85 13.85 -3.54 -12.66
N GLY A 86 14.87 -3.37 -13.50
CA GLY A 86 14.73 -2.83 -14.85
C GLY A 86 14.08 -3.79 -15.85
N HIS A 87 13.79 -5.04 -15.45
CA HIS A 87 13.17 -6.03 -16.32
C HIS A 87 11.65 -5.91 -16.35
N GLN A 88 11.05 -6.37 -17.44
CA GLN A 88 9.61 -6.49 -17.54
C GLN A 88 9.09 -7.54 -16.54
N ILE A 89 7.98 -7.22 -15.89
CA ILE A 89 7.26 -8.17 -15.04
C ILE A 89 6.84 -9.40 -15.85
N SER A 90 7.10 -10.59 -15.33
CA SER A 90 6.81 -11.83 -16.03
C SER A 90 5.30 -12.11 -16.14
N LEU A 91 4.88 -12.84 -17.17
CA LEU A 91 3.49 -13.30 -17.29
C LEU A 91 3.05 -14.14 -16.10
N LYS A 92 3.95 -14.94 -15.52
CA LYS A 92 3.69 -15.74 -14.33
C LYS A 92 3.38 -14.84 -13.13
N THR A 93 4.18 -13.80 -12.91
CA THR A 93 3.96 -12.84 -11.82
C THR A 93 2.64 -12.08 -12.02
N LEU A 94 2.36 -11.61 -13.26
CA LEU A 94 1.09 -10.95 -13.56
C LEU A 94 -0.13 -11.84 -13.27
N ALA A 95 -0.10 -13.09 -13.71
CA ALA A 95 -1.19 -14.04 -13.47
C ALA A 95 -1.38 -14.32 -11.97
N ARG A 96 -0.28 -14.48 -11.22
CA ARG A 96 -0.33 -14.63 -9.77
C ARG A 96 -0.92 -13.40 -9.08
N SER A 97 -0.47 -12.22 -9.46
CA SER A 97 -0.97 -10.95 -8.90
C SER A 97 -2.47 -10.79 -9.12
N GLU A 98 -2.94 -11.14 -10.32
CA GLU A 98 -4.35 -11.11 -10.68
C GLU A 98 -5.16 -12.11 -9.85
N ASP A 99 -4.72 -13.36 -9.73
CA ASP A 99 -5.40 -14.38 -8.91
C ASP A 99 -5.47 -13.98 -7.43
N PHE A 100 -4.39 -13.44 -6.90
CA PHE A 100 -4.29 -12.93 -5.53
C PHE A 100 -5.34 -11.84 -5.27
N CYS A 101 -5.34 -10.79 -6.09
CA CYS A 101 -6.30 -9.68 -5.97
C CYS A 101 -7.74 -10.14 -6.18
N ARG A 102 -7.99 -11.01 -7.15
CA ARG A 102 -9.30 -11.58 -7.44
C ARG A 102 -9.87 -12.32 -6.24
N LYS A 103 -9.09 -13.18 -5.61
CA LYS A 103 -9.52 -13.96 -4.44
C LYS A 103 -9.80 -13.07 -3.24
N ILE A 104 -8.93 -12.11 -2.95
CA ILE A 104 -9.14 -11.16 -1.84
C ILE A 104 -10.40 -10.34 -2.12
N ARG A 105 -10.56 -9.73 -3.30
CA ARG A 105 -11.76 -8.93 -3.64
C ARG A 105 -13.03 -9.75 -3.55
N ALA A 106 -13.03 -10.99 -4.02
CA ALA A 106 -14.18 -11.90 -3.92
C ALA A 106 -14.56 -12.18 -2.46
N ALA A 107 -13.61 -12.31 -1.57
CA ALA A 107 -13.84 -12.60 -0.16
C ALA A 107 -14.31 -11.36 0.64
N VAL A 108 -13.70 -10.18 0.41
CA VAL A 108 -14.02 -8.97 1.18
C VAL A 108 -15.20 -8.18 0.61
N GLY A 109 -15.59 -8.45 -0.63
CA GLY A 109 -16.65 -7.73 -1.32
C GLY A 109 -16.38 -6.23 -1.42
N ASN A 110 -17.45 -5.42 -1.37
CA ASN A 110 -17.36 -3.95 -1.41
C ASN A 110 -17.27 -3.30 -0.02
N ASN A 111 -17.10 -4.10 1.02
CA ASN A 111 -17.05 -3.59 2.40
C ASN A 111 -15.63 -3.24 2.87
N CYS A 112 -14.63 -3.49 2.02
CA CYS A 112 -13.24 -3.26 2.34
C CYS A 112 -12.47 -2.76 1.12
N ASP A 113 -11.73 -1.66 1.28
CA ASP A 113 -10.85 -1.15 0.24
C ASP A 113 -9.55 -1.94 0.18
N LEU A 114 -9.04 -2.11 -1.03
CA LEU A 114 -7.72 -2.71 -1.29
C LEU A 114 -6.73 -1.63 -1.66
N LEU A 115 -5.56 -1.65 -1.04
CA LEU A 115 -4.51 -0.68 -1.22
C LEU A 115 -3.24 -1.39 -1.66
N PHE A 116 -2.66 -0.97 -2.78
CA PHE A 116 -1.45 -1.58 -3.31
C PHE A 116 -0.22 -0.77 -2.92
N GLY A 117 0.80 -1.41 -2.33
CA GLY A 117 2.06 -0.80 -1.98
C GLY A 117 3.22 -1.57 -2.59
N THR A 118 3.91 -1.02 -3.58
CA THR A 118 4.93 -1.71 -4.37
C THR A 118 6.35 -1.17 -4.21
N HIS A 119 6.55 -0.15 -3.39
CA HIS A 119 7.86 0.33 -2.94
C HIS A 119 8.86 0.69 -4.05
N GLY A 120 8.39 1.19 -5.19
CA GLY A 120 9.25 1.66 -6.26
C GLY A 120 9.99 0.58 -7.05
N GLN A 121 9.52 -0.66 -7.03
CA GLN A 121 10.28 -1.79 -7.57
C GLN A 121 10.20 -1.97 -9.09
N MET A 122 9.32 -1.24 -9.80
CA MET A 122 9.04 -1.51 -11.22
C MET A 122 9.47 -0.38 -12.16
N THR A 123 9.63 -0.75 -13.45
CA THR A 123 9.64 0.22 -14.55
C THR A 123 8.24 0.74 -14.84
N PRO A 124 8.08 1.92 -15.49
CA PRO A 124 6.75 2.39 -15.91
C PRO A 124 5.99 1.37 -16.75
N ALA A 125 6.65 0.69 -17.68
CA ALA A 125 6.03 -0.30 -18.53
C ALA A 125 5.51 -1.52 -17.73
N SER A 126 6.26 -2.00 -16.74
CA SER A 126 5.82 -3.08 -15.85
C SER A 126 4.67 -2.65 -14.95
N ALA A 127 4.77 -1.45 -14.38
CA ALA A 127 3.73 -0.88 -13.52
C ALA A 127 2.40 -0.70 -14.25
N ILE A 128 2.44 -0.17 -15.49
CA ILE A 128 1.25 0.00 -16.33
C ILE A 128 0.59 -1.35 -16.63
N ARG A 129 1.38 -2.36 -17.02
CA ARG A 129 0.85 -3.71 -17.29
C ARG A 129 0.21 -4.34 -16.06
N LEU A 130 0.81 -4.16 -14.89
CA LEU A 130 0.24 -4.65 -13.64
C LEU A 130 -1.04 -3.89 -13.30
N ALA A 131 -1.02 -2.55 -13.33
CA ALA A 131 -2.18 -1.72 -13.05
C ALA A 131 -3.39 -2.12 -13.92
N GLN A 132 -3.22 -2.22 -15.23
CA GLN A 132 -4.29 -2.60 -16.17
C GLN A 132 -4.88 -3.99 -15.90
N ARG A 133 -4.07 -4.92 -15.37
CA ARG A 133 -4.56 -6.24 -14.94
C ARG A 133 -5.38 -6.17 -13.66
N LEU A 134 -5.08 -5.21 -12.79
CA LEU A 134 -5.66 -5.11 -11.46
C LEU A 134 -6.80 -4.09 -11.35
N GLU A 135 -7.01 -3.24 -12.36
CA GLU A 135 -8.15 -2.30 -12.43
C GLU A 135 -9.52 -2.96 -12.15
N PRO A 136 -9.82 -4.18 -12.65
CA PRO A 136 -11.12 -4.80 -12.39
C PRO A 136 -11.41 -5.10 -10.91
N TYR A 137 -10.39 -5.06 -10.06
CA TYR A 137 -10.52 -5.30 -8.61
C TYR A 137 -10.68 -3.99 -7.81
N ASP A 138 -10.77 -2.85 -8.47
CA ASP A 138 -11.07 -1.53 -7.94
C ASP A 138 -10.25 -1.18 -6.67
N PRO A 139 -8.91 -1.14 -6.76
CA PRO A 139 -8.09 -0.73 -5.63
C PRO A 139 -8.23 0.75 -5.36
N LEU A 140 -8.18 1.15 -4.08
CA LEU A 140 -8.28 2.54 -3.65
C LEU A 140 -7.10 3.38 -4.14
N TRP A 141 -5.89 2.78 -4.16
CA TRP A 141 -4.70 3.38 -4.77
C TRP A 141 -3.63 2.34 -5.13
N PHE A 142 -2.72 2.76 -5.98
CA PHE A 142 -1.50 2.04 -6.31
C PHE A 142 -0.30 2.91 -5.90
N GLU A 143 0.37 2.52 -4.81
CA GLU A 143 1.41 3.30 -4.16
C GLU A 143 2.79 2.92 -4.66
N GLU A 144 3.57 3.94 -5.01
CA GLU A 144 4.96 3.83 -5.48
C GLU A 144 5.18 2.73 -6.54
N PRO A 145 4.43 2.75 -7.67
CA PRO A 145 4.64 1.76 -8.73
C PRO A 145 6.05 1.83 -9.34
N VAL A 146 6.67 3.01 -9.33
CA VAL A 146 8.03 3.28 -9.81
C VAL A 146 8.83 3.97 -8.70
N PRO A 147 10.19 4.01 -8.78
CA PRO A 147 10.99 4.65 -7.76
C PRO A 147 10.57 6.09 -7.45
N PRO A 148 10.50 6.48 -6.16
CA PRO A 148 10.23 7.87 -5.78
C PRO A 148 11.32 8.79 -6.34
N GLY A 149 10.98 10.02 -6.67
CA GLY A 149 11.89 10.96 -7.32
C GLY A 149 11.91 10.88 -8.85
N GLN A 150 11.18 9.94 -9.46
CA GLN A 150 10.99 9.87 -10.91
C GLN A 150 9.58 10.39 -11.28
N ALA A 151 9.34 11.69 -11.11
CA ALA A 151 8.01 12.30 -11.29
C ALA A 151 7.41 12.05 -12.67
N GLU A 152 8.21 12.14 -13.74
CA GLU A 152 7.75 11.89 -15.11
C GLU A 152 7.36 10.41 -15.32
N ALA A 153 8.11 9.47 -14.72
CA ALA A 153 7.78 8.05 -14.77
C ALA A 153 6.48 7.76 -14.01
N MET A 154 6.29 8.38 -12.84
CA MET A 154 5.06 8.29 -12.06
C MET A 154 3.87 8.85 -12.84
N ALA A 155 4.02 10.01 -13.49
CA ALA A 155 3.00 10.61 -14.33
C ALA A 155 2.63 9.74 -15.54
N GLN A 156 3.59 9.01 -16.13
CA GLN A 156 3.33 8.05 -17.20
C GLN A 156 2.43 6.89 -16.73
N VAL A 157 2.65 6.39 -15.52
CA VAL A 157 1.79 5.34 -14.94
C VAL A 157 0.39 5.90 -14.70
N ALA A 158 0.29 7.05 -14.02
CA ALA A 158 -0.98 7.69 -13.70
C ALA A 158 -1.84 7.97 -14.95
N ALA A 159 -1.22 8.32 -16.08
CA ALA A 159 -1.92 8.59 -17.34
C ALA A 159 -2.45 7.32 -18.06
N LYS A 160 -2.12 6.11 -17.57
CA LYS A 160 -2.41 4.83 -18.25
C LYS A 160 -3.25 3.86 -17.40
N THR A 161 -3.74 4.30 -16.26
CA THR A 161 -4.62 3.52 -15.40
C THR A 161 -5.69 4.41 -14.78
N SER A 162 -6.84 3.82 -14.46
CA SER A 162 -7.90 4.46 -13.67
C SER A 162 -7.62 4.39 -12.16
N ILE A 163 -6.67 3.56 -11.73
CA ILE A 163 -6.30 3.43 -10.32
C ILE A 163 -5.59 4.72 -9.86
N PRO A 164 -6.04 5.39 -8.79
CA PRO A 164 -5.33 6.52 -8.23
C PRO A 164 -3.88 6.15 -7.85
N ILE A 165 -2.91 6.98 -8.22
CA ILE A 165 -1.51 6.77 -7.89
C ILE A 165 -1.17 7.53 -6.62
N ALA A 166 -0.57 6.84 -5.64
CA ALA A 166 -0.05 7.42 -4.42
C ALA A 166 1.47 7.36 -4.38
N THR A 167 2.09 8.37 -3.80
CA THR A 167 3.54 8.42 -3.57
C THR A 167 3.86 9.34 -2.40
N GLY A 168 5.04 9.16 -1.78
CA GLY A 168 5.49 9.96 -0.66
C GLY A 168 6.97 10.30 -0.68
#